data_a3e0dbb7206d6a4f3b025be9d8188fa8
#
_entry.id   a3e0dbb7206d6a4f3b025be9d8188fa8
#
_cell.length_a   1.000
_cell.length_b   1.000
_cell.length_c   1.000
_cell.angle_alpha   90.00
_cell.angle_beta   90.00
_cell.angle_gamma   90.00
#
_symmetry.space_group_name_H-M   'P 1'
#
loop_
_entity.id
_entity.type
_entity.pdbx_description
1 polymer ?
#
loop_
_entity_poly.entity_id
_entity_poly.type
_entity_poly.pdbx_seq_one_letter_code
_entity_poly.pdbx_strand_id
1 'polypeptide(L)'
;VQMRNAENRNLGTKLMFGFNHRYHPGVLRAKSIVDSGRMGKIIALRGLYGKSGGKNFDKSWRNDFKISGGGILLDQGIHMLDLFNYFLGGFTSVKSFLSNGHWGFDVEDNAIVILKNDHGQLAMLHSSATFWKHMFQLNVILEKGYLSLEGLLSKTGSYGRENLVIGRRQFEDEAEALGNPSEETIYFDKDRSWEIEVNQFINCILDDKPVIESNSTDAYNAMELIHRCYQDSSFTIYQSEAS
;
A
#
# COMPACT_ATOMS: atom_id res chain seq x y z
N VAL A 1 8.25 -2.62 -17.77
CA VAL A 1 8.91 -2.01 -18.93
C VAL A 1 8.19 -2.38 -20.23
N GLN A 2 8.03 -3.68 -20.56
CA GLN A 2 7.41 -4.10 -21.83
C GLN A 2 5.99 -3.56 -22.04
N MET A 3 5.12 -3.59 -21.00
CA MET A 3 3.76 -3.05 -21.07
C MET A 3 3.74 -1.54 -21.36
N ARG A 4 4.59 -0.75 -20.67
CA ARG A 4 4.74 0.69 -20.96
C ARG A 4 5.22 0.97 -22.38
N ASN A 5 6.14 0.16 -22.88
CA ASN A 5 6.62 0.27 -24.25
C ASN A 5 5.51 -0.06 -25.27
N ALA A 6 4.64 -1.03 -24.95
CA ALA A 6 3.48 -1.36 -25.78
C ALA A 6 2.44 -0.23 -25.76
N GLU A 7 2.13 0.33 -24.60
CA GLU A 7 1.25 1.49 -24.44
C GLU A 7 1.74 2.68 -25.25
N ASN A 8 3.02 3.04 -25.13
CA ASN A 8 3.61 4.17 -25.86
C ASN A 8 3.60 4.00 -27.39
N ARG A 9 3.54 2.77 -27.89
CA ARG A 9 3.43 2.50 -29.35
C ARG A 9 2.00 2.54 -29.85
N ASN A 10 1.01 2.49 -28.96
CA ASN A 10 -0.41 2.42 -29.27
C ASN A 10 -1.15 3.58 -28.59
N LEU A 11 -0.93 4.81 -29.08
CA LEU A 11 -1.38 6.06 -28.45
C LEU A 11 -2.89 6.17 -28.19
N GLY A 12 -3.71 5.34 -28.83
CA GLY A 12 -5.17 5.28 -28.57
C GLY A 12 -5.58 4.29 -27.49
N THR A 13 -4.65 3.49 -26.98
CA THR A 13 -4.94 2.46 -25.98
C THR A 13 -4.93 3.04 -24.57
N LYS A 14 -5.96 2.74 -23.79
CA LYS A 14 -6.03 3.09 -22.37
C LYS A 14 -5.55 1.90 -21.52
N LEU A 15 -4.67 2.15 -20.58
CA LEU A 15 -4.14 1.13 -19.66
C LEU A 15 -4.25 1.64 -18.23
N MET A 16 -4.94 0.89 -17.39
CA MET A 16 -5.10 1.14 -15.96
C MET A 16 -4.77 -0.13 -15.17
N PHE A 17 -4.20 0.03 -13.98
CA PHE A 17 -3.82 -1.06 -13.10
C PHE A 17 -4.72 -1.08 -11.87
N GLY A 18 -4.99 -2.28 -11.32
CA GLY A 18 -5.91 -2.50 -10.23
C GLY A 18 -5.35 -2.08 -8.87
N PHE A 19 -5.17 -0.79 -8.62
CA PHE A 19 -4.80 -0.23 -7.32
C PHE A 19 -6.03 0.29 -6.57
N ASN A 20 -7.04 -0.57 -6.42
CA ASN A 20 -8.31 -0.23 -5.80
C ASN A 20 -8.18 0.36 -4.39
N HIS A 21 -7.07 0.12 -3.67
CA HIS A 21 -6.84 0.68 -2.35
C HIS A 21 -6.84 2.21 -2.34
N ARG A 22 -6.42 2.87 -3.43
CA ARG A 22 -6.51 4.33 -3.59
C ARG A 22 -7.94 4.86 -3.50
N TYR A 23 -8.93 4.03 -3.86
CA TYR A 23 -10.33 4.39 -3.95
C TYR A 23 -11.16 3.98 -2.73
N HIS A 24 -10.54 3.41 -1.70
CA HIS A 24 -11.20 3.19 -0.42
C HIS A 24 -11.59 4.51 0.24
N PRO A 25 -12.78 4.60 0.84
CA PRO A 25 -13.31 5.88 1.33
C PRO A 25 -12.42 6.54 2.38
N GLY A 26 -11.79 5.75 3.27
CA GLY A 26 -10.84 6.24 4.24
C GLY A 26 -9.57 6.78 3.59
N VAL A 27 -9.05 6.11 2.56
CA VAL A 27 -7.87 6.56 1.80
C VAL A 27 -8.17 7.86 1.06
N LEU A 28 -9.31 7.94 0.35
CA LEU A 28 -9.74 9.16 -0.33
C LEU A 28 -9.90 10.32 0.66
N ARG A 29 -10.48 10.05 1.83
CA ARG A 29 -10.63 11.08 2.87
C ARG A 29 -9.28 11.53 3.42
N ALA A 30 -8.38 10.59 3.73
CA ALA A 30 -7.03 10.90 4.18
C ALA A 30 -6.27 11.74 3.15
N LYS A 31 -6.32 11.35 1.88
CA LYS A 31 -5.67 12.08 0.77
C LYS A 31 -6.24 13.50 0.64
N SER A 32 -7.55 13.68 0.71
CA SER A 32 -8.19 15.01 0.70
C SER A 32 -7.69 15.91 1.85
N ILE A 33 -7.48 15.35 3.03
CA ILE A 33 -6.95 16.11 4.18
C ILE A 33 -5.49 16.52 3.92
N VAL A 34 -4.66 15.59 3.45
CA VAL A 34 -3.25 15.85 3.10
C VAL A 34 -3.17 16.94 2.02
N ASP A 35 -3.92 16.78 0.93
CA ASP A 35 -3.90 17.71 -0.21
C ASP A 35 -4.41 19.11 0.16
N SER A 36 -5.25 19.22 1.17
CA SER A 36 -5.69 20.53 1.68
C SER A 36 -4.55 21.38 2.27
N GLY A 37 -3.42 20.76 2.61
CA GLY A 37 -2.26 21.39 3.24
C GLY A 37 -2.50 21.89 4.68
N ARG A 38 -3.70 21.75 5.23
CA ARG A 38 -4.07 22.31 6.55
C ARG A 38 -3.30 21.68 7.70
N MET A 39 -2.91 20.41 7.55
CA MET A 39 -2.12 19.68 8.54
C MET A 39 -0.60 19.73 8.29
N GLY A 40 -0.15 20.54 7.34
CA GLY A 40 1.26 20.67 6.97
C GLY A 40 1.72 19.51 6.09
N LYS A 41 3.05 19.37 5.95
CA LYS A 41 3.67 18.33 5.14
C LYS A 41 3.65 16.98 5.84
N ILE A 42 3.67 15.91 5.07
CA ILE A 42 3.92 14.57 5.61
C ILE A 42 5.36 14.48 6.08
N ILE A 43 5.57 13.91 7.27
CA ILE A 43 6.87 13.63 7.85
C ILE A 43 7.25 12.17 7.61
N ALA A 44 6.30 11.26 7.87
CA ALA A 44 6.51 9.83 7.72
C ALA A 44 5.21 9.07 7.45
N LEU A 45 5.36 7.87 6.86
CA LEU A 45 4.29 6.88 6.69
C LEU A 45 4.63 5.59 7.42
N ARG A 46 3.62 4.90 7.95
CA ARG A 46 3.76 3.55 8.48
C ARG A 46 2.59 2.69 8.01
N GLY A 47 2.89 1.55 7.42
CA GLY A 47 1.91 0.58 6.93
C GLY A 47 2.06 -0.79 7.57
N LEU A 48 0.93 -1.40 7.92
CA LEU A 48 0.82 -2.81 8.24
C LEU A 48 -0.20 -3.41 7.28
N TYR A 49 0.18 -4.47 6.58
CA TYR A 49 -0.77 -5.17 5.72
C TYR A 49 -0.50 -6.66 5.73
N GLY A 50 -1.42 -7.41 6.27
CA GLY A 50 -1.20 -8.83 6.43
C GLY A 50 -2.43 -9.69 6.52
N LYS A 51 -2.17 -10.96 6.41
CA LYS A 51 -3.14 -12.06 6.40
C LYS A 51 -3.04 -12.91 7.66
N SER A 52 -4.14 -13.58 7.97
CA SER A 52 -4.21 -14.53 9.08
C SER A 52 -3.54 -15.88 8.79
N GLY A 53 -3.18 -16.15 7.53
CA GLY A 53 -2.68 -17.47 7.15
C GLY A 53 -3.69 -18.62 7.34
N GLY A 54 -4.97 -18.42 7.10
CA GLY A 54 -6.06 -19.34 7.45
C GLY A 54 -5.98 -20.72 6.80
N LYS A 55 -7.03 -21.54 7.00
CA LYS A 55 -7.15 -22.92 6.49
C LYS A 55 -6.92 -22.98 4.97
N ASN A 56 -6.06 -23.89 4.54
CA ASN A 56 -5.61 -24.08 3.14
C ASN A 56 -4.80 -22.90 2.56
N PHE A 57 -4.25 -22.03 3.40
CA PHE A 57 -3.34 -21.00 2.94
C PHE A 57 -2.10 -21.61 2.25
N ASP A 58 -1.63 -22.75 2.78
CA ASP A 58 -0.54 -23.58 2.23
C ASP A 58 -0.78 -24.06 0.79
N LYS A 59 -2.05 -24.18 0.37
CA LYS A 59 -2.43 -24.65 -0.97
C LYS A 59 -2.70 -23.52 -1.97
N SER A 60 -2.49 -22.28 -1.57
CA SER A 60 -2.72 -21.13 -2.45
C SER A 60 -1.66 -21.05 -3.55
N TRP A 61 -2.07 -20.86 -4.80
CA TRP A 61 -1.16 -20.60 -5.92
C TRP A 61 -0.25 -19.38 -5.71
N ARG A 62 -0.66 -18.48 -4.80
CA ARG A 62 0.11 -17.30 -4.41
C ARG A 62 1.40 -17.64 -3.68
N ASN A 63 1.51 -18.85 -3.18
CA ASN A 63 2.67 -19.35 -2.45
C ASN A 63 3.62 -20.18 -3.34
N ASP A 64 3.31 -20.28 -4.63
CA ASP A 64 4.16 -20.91 -5.65
C ASP A 64 4.85 -19.80 -6.46
N PHE A 65 6.18 -19.68 -6.31
CA PHE A 65 6.94 -18.64 -6.99
C PHE A 65 6.81 -18.67 -8.52
N LYS A 66 6.73 -19.86 -9.11
CA LYS A 66 6.62 -20.00 -10.59
C LYS A 66 5.33 -19.40 -11.13
N ILE A 67 4.30 -19.31 -10.28
CA ILE A 67 2.99 -18.79 -10.66
C ILE A 67 2.85 -17.34 -10.21
N SER A 68 3.20 -17.06 -8.96
CA SER A 68 2.99 -15.74 -8.32
C SER A 68 4.11 -14.74 -8.61
N GLY A 69 5.35 -15.21 -8.76
CA GLY A 69 6.54 -14.37 -8.92
C GLY A 69 7.04 -13.74 -7.62
N GLY A 70 6.38 -13.97 -6.48
CA GLY A 70 6.76 -13.46 -5.16
C GLY A 70 5.70 -13.78 -4.12
N GLY A 71 5.98 -13.50 -2.85
CA GLY A 71 5.11 -13.82 -1.73
C GLY A 71 4.27 -12.65 -1.23
N ILE A 72 4.21 -12.49 0.11
CA ILE A 72 3.31 -11.54 0.76
C ILE A 72 3.63 -10.07 0.43
N LEU A 73 4.90 -9.76 0.16
CA LEU A 73 5.30 -8.41 -0.25
C LEU A 73 4.71 -8.07 -1.62
N LEU A 74 4.77 -8.99 -2.58
CA LEU A 74 4.20 -8.79 -3.92
C LEU A 74 2.67 -8.87 -3.91
N ASP A 75 2.06 -9.79 -3.13
CA ASP A 75 0.60 -10.01 -3.12
C ASP A 75 -0.15 -8.90 -2.35
N GLN A 76 0.33 -8.50 -1.17
CA GLN A 76 -0.32 -7.50 -0.32
C GLN A 76 0.51 -6.22 -0.19
N GLY A 77 1.81 -6.37 0.01
CA GLY A 77 2.70 -5.24 0.24
C GLY A 77 2.73 -4.25 -0.91
N ILE A 78 2.54 -4.70 -2.15
CA ILE A 78 2.49 -3.83 -3.33
C ILE A 78 1.41 -2.75 -3.21
N HIS A 79 0.25 -3.07 -2.66
CA HIS A 79 -0.83 -2.09 -2.46
C HIS A 79 -0.43 -1.01 -1.45
N MET A 80 0.30 -1.38 -0.38
CA MET A 80 0.78 -0.40 0.59
C MET A 80 1.92 0.45 0.02
N LEU A 81 2.83 -0.15 -0.74
CA LEU A 81 3.90 0.58 -1.44
C LEU A 81 3.32 1.55 -2.49
N ASP A 82 2.25 1.15 -3.16
CA ASP A 82 1.49 2.03 -4.05
C ASP A 82 0.87 3.20 -3.29
N LEU A 83 0.25 2.96 -2.14
CA LEU A 83 -0.26 4.03 -1.29
C LEU A 83 0.86 4.96 -0.79
N PHE A 84 2.04 4.42 -0.44
CA PHE A 84 3.18 5.26 -0.07
C PHE A 84 3.61 6.17 -1.23
N ASN A 85 3.69 5.64 -2.45
CA ASN A 85 3.95 6.45 -3.64
C ASN A 85 2.83 7.48 -3.87
N TYR A 86 1.57 7.11 -3.64
CA TYR A 86 0.41 7.99 -3.81
C TYR A 86 0.44 9.19 -2.84
N PHE A 87 0.93 9.00 -1.63
CA PHE A 87 1.05 10.06 -0.61
C PHE A 87 2.33 10.88 -0.69
N LEU A 88 3.47 10.26 -0.98
CA LEU A 88 4.80 10.90 -0.91
C LEU A 88 5.54 11.01 -2.23
N GLY A 89 5.06 10.36 -3.29
CA GLY A 89 5.82 10.21 -4.52
C GLY A 89 6.89 9.11 -4.41
N GLY A 90 7.92 9.17 -5.23
CA GLY A 90 8.96 8.12 -5.31
C GLY A 90 9.92 8.09 -4.11
N PHE A 91 10.61 6.95 -3.96
CA PHE A 91 11.62 6.73 -2.92
C PHE A 91 12.98 6.40 -3.54
N THR A 92 14.04 7.03 -3.02
CA THR A 92 15.40 6.87 -3.51
C THR A 92 16.22 5.86 -2.72
N SER A 93 15.83 5.57 -1.47
CA SER A 93 16.52 4.60 -0.62
C SER A 93 15.56 3.51 -0.15
N VAL A 94 16.01 2.25 -0.19
CA VAL A 94 15.28 1.07 0.24
C VAL A 94 16.16 0.26 1.16
N LYS A 95 15.61 -0.21 2.28
CA LYS A 95 16.17 -1.25 3.15
C LYS A 95 15.08 -2.26 3.46
N SER A 96 15.40 -3.54 3.35
CA SER A 96 14.39 -4.59 3.52
C SER A 96 14.95 -5.86 4.13
N PHE A 97 14.08 -6.53 4.89
CA PHE A 97 14.29 -7.89 5.39
C PHE A 97 13.09 -8.74 4.98
N LEU A 98 13.37 -9.81 4.25
CA LEU A 98 12.37 -10.77 3.82
C LEU A 98 12.67 -12.12 4.45
N SER A 99 11.64 -12.86 4.81
CA SER A 99 11.79 -14.22 5.35
C SER A 99 10.63 -15.12 4.95
N ASN A 100 10.86 -16.43 4.99
CA ASN A 100 9.86 -17.48 4.86
C ASN A 100 9.91 -18.43 6.05
N GLY A 101 10.07 -17.87 7.25
CA GLY A 101 10.43 -18.62 8.45
C GLY A 101 9.34 -19.51 9.03
N HIS A 102 8.09 -19.33 8.65
CA HIS A 102 6.96 -20.10 9.21
C HIS A 102 6.39 -21.11 8.22
N TRP A 103 5.99 -20.64 7.05
CA TRP A 103 5.27 -21.49 6.09
C TRP A 103 6.20 -22.39 5.27
N GLY A 104 7.48 -22.02 5.13
CA GLY A 104 8.46 -22.81 4.39
C GLY A 104 8.20 -22.88 2.87
N PHE A 105 7.52 -21.84 2.32
CA PHE A 105 7.31 -21.70 0.88
C PHE A 105 8.60 -21.28 0.18
N ASP A 106 8.60 -21.31 -1.15
CA ASP A 106 9.65 -20.74 -1.98
C ASP A 106 9.53 -19.21 -2.18
N VAL A 107 8.54 -18.59 -1.53
CA VAL A 107 8.30 -17.15 -1.47
C VAL A 107 8.31 -16.66 -0.03
N GLU A 108 8.49 -15.36 0.18
CA GLU A 108 8.49 -14.77 1.51
C GLU A 108 7.08 -14.74 2.14
N ASP A 109 7.02 -15.04 3.43
CA ASP A 109 5.82 -14.96 4.27
C ASP A 109 5.81 -13.71 5.17
N ASN A 110 6.96 -13.03 5.28
CA ASN A 110 7.16 -11.80 6.02
C ASN A 110 8.10 -10.86 5.26
N ALA A 111 7.78 -9.56 5.32
CA ALA A 111 8.58 -8.50 4.72
C ALA A 111 8.53 -7.24 5.60
N ILE A 112 9.69 -6.77 6.04
CA ILE A 112 9.87 -5.46 6.68
C ILE A 112 10.66 -4.59 5.73
N VAL A 113 10.10 -3.43 5.37
CA VAL A 113 10.67 -2.50 4.39
C VAL A 113 10.74 -1.11 4.99
N ILE A 114 11.86 -0.44 4.81
CA ILE A 114 12.08 0.96 5.19
C ILE A 114 12.50 1.73 3.94
N LEU A 115 11.82 2.83 3.69
CA LEU A 115 12.00 3.68 2.53
C LEU A 115 12.35 5.10 2.94
N LYS A 116 13.13 5.79 2.12
CA LYS A 116 13.43 7.23 2.26
C LYS A 116 13.39 7.89 0.90
N ASN A 117 12.79 9.07 0.82
CA ASN A 117 12.83 9.90 -0.40
C ASN A 117 13.87 11.01 -0.31
N ASP A 118 14.04 11.78 -1.40
CA ASP A 118 15.02 12.87 -1.48
C ASP A 118 14.74 14.05 -0.55
N HIS A 119 13.49 14.16 -0.07
CA HIS A 119 13.10 15.17 0.92
C HIS A 119 13.34 14.73 2.37
N GLY A 120 13.92 13.53 2.57
CA GLY A 120 14.20 12.98 3.90
C GLY A 120 13.01 12.34 4.60
N GLN A 121 11.85 12.27 3.94
CA GLN A 121 10.65 11.63 4.48
C GLN A 121 10.81 10.12 4.47
N LEU A 122 10.29 9.47 5.50
CA LEU A 122 10.44 8.02 5.72
C LEU A 122 9.10 7.30 5.52
N ALA A 123 9.18 6.06 5.05
CA ALA A 123 8.05 5.14 5.10
C ALA A 123 8.50 3.76 5.59
N MET A 124 7.65 3.08 6.36
CA MET A 124 7.88 1.73 6.86
C MET A 124 6.69 0.84 6.56
N LEU A 125 6.95 -0.31 5.99
CA LEU A 125 5.97 -1.37 5.75
C LEU A 125 6.35 -2.63 6.51
N HIS A 126 5.37 -3.24 7.19
CA HIS A 126 5.41 -4.64 7.57
C HIS A 126 4.27 -5.39 6.87
N SER A 127 4.61 -6.23 5.91
CA SER A 127 3.67 -7.12 5.23
C SER A 127 3.90 -8.55 5.70
N SER A 128 2.83 -9.27 6.08
CA SER A 128 2.98 -10.59 6.70
C SER A 128 1.81 -11.51 6.42
N ALA A 129 2.10 -12.80 6.23
CA ALA A 129 1.14 -13.90 6.21
C ALA A 129 1.06 -14.64 7.57
N THR A 130 1.69 -14.09 8.62
CA THR A 130 1.77 -14.68 9.95
C THR A 130 1.26 -13.77 11.07
N PHE A 131 0.41 -12.78 10.75
CA PHE A 131 -0.25 -11.96 11.78
C PHE A 131 -1.37 -12.70 12.52
N TRP A 132 -1.76 -13.88 12.05
CA TRP A 132 -2.88 -14.69 12.56
C TRP A 132 -4.21 -13.95 12.61
N LYS A 133 -4.22 -12.75 12.08
CA LYS A 133 -5.37 -11.87 11.91
C LYS A 133 -5.18 -11.07 10.61
N HIS A 134 -6.26 -10.86 9.88
CA HIS A 134 -6.23 -9.90 8.77
C HIS A 134 -6.09 -8.50 9.36
N MET A 135 -5.07 -7.78 8.91
CA MET A 135 -4.75 -6.44 9.40
C MET A 135 -4.47 -5.50 8.23
N PHE A 136 -5.03 -4.33 8.30
CA PHE A 136 -4.66 -3.20 7.46
C PHE A 136 -4.57 -1.96 8.35
N GLN A 137 -3.45 -1.28 8.31
CA GLN A 137 -3.26 -0.01 9.00
C GLN A 137 -2.33 0.87 8.18
N LEU A 138 -2.72 2.13 7.97
CA LEU A 138 -1.89 3.16 7.37
C LEU A 138 -1.89 4.39 8.26
N ASN A 139 -0.72 4.74 8.80
CA ASN A 139 -0.51 5.97 9.55
C ASN A 139 0.20 7.00 8.66
N VAL A 140 -0.34 8.21 8.62
CA VAL A 140 0.24 9.37 7.96
C VAL A 140 0.59 10.39 9.04
N ILE A 141 1.88 10.59 9.30
CA ILE A 141 2.37 11.55 10.28
C ILE A 141 2.66 12.86 9.58
N LEU A 142 2.03 13.93 10.05
CA LEU A 142 2.12 15.27 9.48
C LEU A 142 2.70 16.28 10.49
N GLU A 143 3.10 17.45 10.04
CA GLU A 143 3.68 18.50 10.91
C GLU A 143 2.72 18.92 12.03
N LYS A 144 1.41 18.90 11.78
CA LYS A 144 0.39 19.40 12.72
C LYS A 144 -0.52 18.31 13.29
N GLY A 145 -0.16 17.02 13.12
CA GLY A 145 -0.93 15.91 13.64
C GLY A 145 -0.72 14.62 12.87
N TYR A 146 -1.71 13.74 12.90
CA TYR A 146 -1.64 12.44 12.24
C TYR A 146 -3.01 11.98 11.74
N LEU A 147 -2.96 11.08 10.78
CA LEU A 147 -4.10 10.31 10.30
C LEU A 147 -3.78 8.83 10.53
N SER A 148 -4.68 8.08 11.14
CA SER A 148 -4.59 6.62 11.28
C SER A 148 -5.78 5.98 10.59
N LEU A 149 -5.52 5.28 9.50
CA LEU A 149 -6.51 4.47 8.80
C LEU A 149 -6.38 3.03 9.30
N GLU A 150 -7.47 2.46 9.81
CA GLU A 150 -7.52 1.10 10.33
C GLU A 150 -8.67 0.32 9.73
N GLY A 151 -8.43 -0.97 9.49
CA GLY A 151 -9.36 -1.82 8.77
C GLY A 151 -9.41 -1.51 7.29
N LEU A 152 -10.05 -2.39 6.54
CA LEU A 152 -10.25 -2.23 5.11
C LEU A 152 -11.56 -2.92 4.73
N LEU A 153 -12.47 -2.17 4.16
CA LEU A 153 -13.73 -2.74 3.68
C LEU A 153 -13.43 -3.81 2.62
N SER A 154 -14.01 -4.97 2.79
CA SER A 154 -13.84 -6.10 1.88
C SER A 154 -15.10 -6.95 1.85
N LYS A 155 -15.29 -7.73 0.79
CA LYS A 155 -16.43 -8.66 0.65
C LYS A 155 -16.62 -9.60 1.84
N THR A 156 -15.51 -10.03 2.45
CA THR A 156 -15.52 -10.99 3.57
C THR A 156 -15.63 -10.31 4.93
N GLY A 157 -15.43 -8.99 5.01
CA GLY A 157 -15.32 -8.26 6.29
C GLY A 157 -14.11 -8.64 7.14
N SER A 158 -13.18 -9.43 6.59
CA SER A 158 -12.08 -10.04 7.37
C SER A 158 -11.07 -9.03 7.92
N TYR A 159 -10.93 -7.85 7.29
CA TYR A 159 -10.06 -6.76 7.75
C TYR A 159 -10.76 -5.81 8.75
N GLY A 160 -12.01 -6.09 9.10
CA GLY A 160 -12.80 -5.27 9.99
C GLY A 160 -13.43 -4.04 9.30
N ARG A 161 -14.07 -3.21 10.10
CA ARG A 161 -14.66 -1.96 9.66
C ARG A 161 -13.56 -0.95 9.38
N GLU A 162 -13.65 -0.28 8.24
CA GLU A 162 -12.71 0.77 7.90
C GLU A 162 -13.02 2.05 8.69
N ASN A 163 -12.01 2.63 9.30
CA ASN A 163 -12.13 3.91 10.01
C ASN A 163 -10.89 4.77 9.79
N LEU A 164 -11.09 6.08 9.90
CA LEU A 164 -10.03 7.08 9.85
C LEU A 164 -10.06 7.88 11.16
N VAL A 165 -8.98 7.80 11.92
CA VAL A 165 -8.72 8.64 13.09
C VAL A 165 -7.92 9.86 12.65
N ILE A 166 -8.33 11.04 13.07
CA ILE A 166 -7.67 12.32 12.83
C ILE A 166 -7.28 12.91 14.17
N GLY A 167 -5.98 12.93 14.46
CA GLY A 167 -5.42 13.53 15.65
C GLY A 167 -4.67 14.81 15.32
N ARG A 168 -4.85 15.87 16.12
CA ARG A 168 -4.11 17.12 15.98
C ARG A 168 -2.98 17.18 17.00
N ARG A 169 -1.81 17.64 16.56
CA ARG A 169 -0.69 17.88 17.46
C ARG A 169 -1.10 18.90 18.54
N GLN A 170 -0.81 18.59 19.80
CA GLN A 170 -0.88 19.54 20.89
C GLN A 170 0.31 20.51 20.78
N PHE A 171 0.07 21.79 20.98
CA PHE A 171 1.11 22.82 20.94
C PHE A 171 1.74 23.00 22.33
N GLU A 172 2.99 23.47 22.34
CA GLU A 172 3.79 23.62 23.56
C GLU A 172 3.22 24.65 24.55
N ASP A 173 2.44 25.62 24.06
CA ASP A 173 1.77 26.66 24.86
C ASP A 173 0.45 26.18 25.51
N GLU A 174 -0.01 24.98 25.20
CA GLU A 174 -1.12 24.36 25.92
C GLU A 174 -0.62 23.88 27.29
N ALA A 175 -1.06 24.54 28.37
CA ALA A 175 -0.58 24.34 29.75
C ALA A 175 -0.66 22.87 30.25
N GLU A 176 -1.39 22.00 29.56
CA GLU A 176 -1.61 20.60 29.93
C GLU A 176 -1.44 19.63 28.75
N ALA A 177 -0.50 19.90 27.84
CA ALA A 177 -0.21 19.02 26.71
C ALA A 177 0.45 17.73 27.17
N LEU A 178 -0.34 16.71 27.49
CA LEU A 178 0.15 15.42 27.99
C LEU A 178 0.48 14.40 26.90
N GLY A 179 0.54 14.82 25.61
CA GLY A 179 0.78 13.92 24.49
C GLY A 179 -0.41 13.03 24.16
N ASN A 180 -1.60 13.38 24.61
CA ASN A 180 -2.85 12.68 24.35
C ASN A 180 -3.88 13.63 23.71
N PRO A 181 -3.74 13.95 22.42
CA PRO A 181 -4.59 14.88 21.72
C PRO A 181 -6.01 14.36 21.57
N SER A 182 -6.97 15.27 21.40
CA SER A 182 -8.32 14.92 20.98
C SER A 182 -8.30 14.29 19.59
N GLU A 183 -9.06 13.23 19.39
CA GLU A 183 -9.18 12.50 18.14
C GLU A 183 -10.61 12.58 17.60
N GLU A 184 -10.72 12.73 16.29
CA GLU A 184 -11.96 12.56 15.55
C GLU A 184 -11.89 11.22 14.81
N THR A 185 -12.88 10.34 14.98
CA THR A 185 -12.97 9.07 14.27
C THR A 185 -14.12 9.08 13.28
N ILE A 186 -13.81 8.81 12.02
CA ILE A 186 -14.77 8.65 10.94
C ILE A 186 -14.85 7.16 10.57
N TYR A 187 -16.05 6.60 10.60
CA TYR A 187 -16.30 5.22 10.20
C TYR A 187 -16.89 5.14 8.80
N PHE A 188 -16.47 4.12 8.06
CA PHE A 188 -16.96 3.84 6.72
C PHE A 188 -17.59 2.45 6.70
N ASP A 189 -18.73 2.33 6.01
CA ASP A 189 -19.53 1.10 6.00
C ASP A 189 -19.76 0.54 4.59
N LYS A 190 -19.40 1.30 3.56
CA LYS A 190 -19.68 0.92 2.18
C LYS A 190 -18.41 0.97 1.33
N ASP A 191 -17.99 -0.21 0.87
CA ASP A 191 -16.93 -0.33 -0.13
C ASP A 191 -17.48 0.02 -1.52
N ARG A 192 -16.93 1.06 -2.11
CA ARG A 192 -17.16 1.46 -3.50
C ARG A 192 -15.85 1.52 -4.28
N SER A 193 -14.76 1.01 -3.74
CA SER A 193 -13.44 1.15 -4.33
C SER A 193 -13.38 0.59 -5.76
N TRP A 194 -13.89 -0.62 -5.95
CA TRP A 194 -13.96 -1.24 -7.27
C TRP A 194 -14.90 -0.52 -8.24
N GLU A 195 -16.05 -0.05 -7.74
CA GLU A 195 -17.00 0.71 -8.55
C GLU A 195 -16.38 2.02 -9.05
N ILE A 196 -15.70 2.75 -8.16
CA ILE A 196 -15.05 4.01 -8.50
C ILE A 196 -13.92 3.78 -9.50
N GLU A 197 -13.06 2.79 -9.24
CA GLU A 197 -11.92 2.43 -10.10
C GLU A 197 -12.38 2.09 -11.52
N VAL A 198 -13.34 1.17 -11.64
CA VAL A 198 -13.87 0.72 -12.94
C VAL A 198 -14.57 1.86 -13.68
N ASN A 199 -15.40 2.66 -12.99
CA ASN A 199 -16.07 3.80 -13.59
C ASN A 199 -15.09 4.86 -14.08
N GLN A 200 -14.02 5.14 -13.31
CA GLN A 200 -12.96 6.04 -13.74
C GLN A 200 -12.31 5.56 -15.04
N PHE A 201 -11.98 4.27 -15.13
CA PHE A 201 -11.41 3.69 -16.35
C PHE A 201 -12.37 3.79 -17.56
N ILE A 202 -13.65 3.42 -17.35
CA ILE A 202 -14.68 3.53 -18.39
C ILE A 202 -14.80 4.99 -18.88
N ASN A 203 -14.83 5.96 -17.96
CA ASN A 203 -14.91 7.38 -18.34
C ASN A 203 -13.67 7.85 -19.12
N CYS A 204 -12.47 7.36 -18.77
CA CYS A 204 -11.28 7.65 -19.58
C CYS A 204 -11.41 7.13 -21.02
N ILE A 205 -12.07 5.98 -21.21
CA ILE A 205 -12.31 5.42 -22.55
C ILE A 205 -13.38 6.24 -23.30
N LEU A 206 -14.52 6.49 -22.67
CA LEU A 206 -15.67 7.17 -23.30
C LEU A 206 -15.36 8.62 -23.67
N ASP A 207 -14.63 9.33 -22.80
CA ASP A 207 -14.27 10.73 -22.97
C ASP A 207 -12.95 10.93 -23.74
N ASP A 208 -12.28 9.85 -24.14
CA ASP A 208 -10.92 9.83 -24.70
C ASP A 208 -9.89 10.60 -23.86
N LYS A 209 -10.01 10.52 -22.53
CA LYS A 209 -9.09 11.15 -21.59
C LYS A 209 -7.93 10.22 -21.22
N PRO A 210 -6.76 10.76 -20.85
CA PRO A 210 -5.67 9.93 -20.33
C PRO A 210 -6.05 9.32 -18.96
N VAL A 211 -5.52 8.13 -18.67
CA VAL A 211 -5.57 7.54 -17.34
C VAL A 211 -4.54 8.25 -16.47
N ILE A 212 -4.99 9.03 -15.50
CA ILE A 212 -4.13 9.83 -14.62
C ILE A 212 -3.68 9.03 -13.40
N GLU A 213 -4.61 8.33 -12.73
CA GLU A 213 -4.35 7.54 -11.54
C GLU A 213 -4.31 6.05 -11.87
N SER A 214 -3.52 5.29 -11.14
CA SER A 214 -3.32 3.85 -11.36
C SER A 214 -2.85 3.53 -12.79
N ASN A 215 -2.09 4.43 -13.37
CA ASN A 215 -1.54 4.31 -14.71
C ASN A 215 -0.28 3.41 -14.76
N SER A 216 0.28 3.25 -15.94
CA SER A 216 1.47 2.41 -16.14
C SER A 216 2.73 2.92 -15.42
N THR A 217 2.82 4.21 -15.14
CA THR A 217 3.92 4.79 -14.36
C THR A 217 3.75 4.45 -12.89
N ASP A 218 2.55 4.55 -12.34
CA ASP A 218 2.26 4.14 -10.97
C ASP A 218 2.60 2.66 -10.75
N ALA A 219 2.15 1.81 -11.66
CA ALA A 219 2.44 0.37 -11.61
C ALA A 219 3.94 0.07 -11.74
N TYR A 220 4.64 0.78 -12.60
CA TYR A 220 6.09 0.65 -12.73
C TYR A 220 6.80 1.04 -11.43
N ASN A 221 6.43 2.16 -10.83
CA ASN A 221 7.04 2.66 -9.60
C ASN A 221 6.80 1.68 -8.41
N ALA A 222 5.60 1.13 -8.29
CA ALA A 222 5.30 0.13 -7.27
C ALA A 222 6.12 -1.16 -7.48
N MET A 223 6.17 -1.67 -8.71
CA MET A 223 6.96 -2.87 -9.05
C MET A 223 8.47 -2.64 -8.94
N GLU A 224 8.95 -1.44 -9.23
CA GLU A 224 10.36 -1.07 -9.06
C GLU A 224 10.75 -1.10 -7.57
N LEU A 225 9.91 -0.59 -6.68
CA LEU A 225 10.14 -0.71 -5.24
C LEU A 225 10.16 -2.17 -4.78
N ILE A 226 9.22 -3.00 -5.24
CA ILE A 226 9.22 -4.45 -4.97
C ILE A 226 10.55 -5.07 -5.39
N HIS A 227 10.99 -4.80 -6.62
CA HIS A 227 12.25 -5.34 -7.14
C HIS A 227 13.46 -4.92 -6.28
N ARG A 228 13.52 -3.65 -5.90
CA ARG A 228 14.59 -3.13 -5.02
C ARG A 228 14.55 -3.76 -3.63
N CYS A 229 13.37 -4.06 -3.09
CA CYS A 229 13.26 -4.79 -1.83
C CYS A 229 13.85 -6.20 -1.94
N TYR A 230 13.53 -6.94 -2.98
CA TYR A 230 14.14 -8.26 -3.20
C TYR A 230 15.66 -8.18 -3.37
N GLN A 231 16.17 -7.19 -4.10
CA GLN A 231 17.60 -6.98 -4.27
C GLN A 231 18.33 -6.64 -2.96
N ASP A 232 17.79 -5.72 -2.16
CA ASP A 232 18.42 -5.26 -0.90
C ASP A 232 18.42 -6.36 0.17
N SER A 233 17.34 -7.14 0.25
CA SER A 233 17.18 -8.21 1.25
C SER A 233 18.11 -9.38 1.04
N SER A 234 18.68 -9.54 -0.15
CA SER A 234 19.41 -10.77 -0.58
C SER A 234 18.58 -12.05 -0.36
N PHE A 235 17.25 -11.93 -0.30
CA PHE A 235 16.36 -13.07 -0.16
C PHE A 235 16.48 -13.96 -1.38
N THR A 236 17.12 -15.12 -1.20
CA THR A 236 17.30 -16.11 -2.25
C THR A 236 16.00 -16.88 -2.39
N ILE A 237 15.27 -16.59 -3.46
CA ILE A 237 14.17 -17.43 -3.87
C ILE A 237 14.80 -18.75 -4.33
N TYR A 238 14.57 -19.82 -3.59
CA TYR A 238 15.07 -21.14 -3.96
C TYR A 238 14.46 -21.52 -5.31
N GLN A 239 15.25 -21.35 -6.36
CA GLN A 239 15.00 -22.09 -7.57
C GLN A 239 15.33 -23.55 -7.22
N SER A 240 14.30 -24.37 -7.00
CA SER A 240 14.48 -25.81 -7.03
C SER A 240 15.03 -26.12 -8.43
N GLU A 241 16.33 -26.37 -8.51
CA GLU A 241 16.90 -26.99 -9.71
C GLU A 241 16.09 -28.25 -9.96
N ALA A 242 15.35 -28.26 -11.05
CA ALA A 242 14.68 -29.44 -11.54
C ALA A 242 15.77 -30.44 -11.91
N SER A 243 16.05 -31.36 -11.00
CA SER A 243 16.79 -32.59 -11.29
C SER A 243 15.92 -33.56 -12.06
#